data_3c27b39b099b688eb9db8a8ace0fe3cc
#
_entry.id   3c27b39b099b688eb9db8a8ace0fe3cc
#
_cell.length_a   1.000
_cell.length_b   1.000
_cell.length_c   1.000
_cell.angle_alpha   90.00
_cell.angle_beta   90.00
_cell.angle_gamma   90.00
#
_symmetry.space_group_name_H-M   'P 1'
#
loop_
_entity.id
_entity.type
_entity.pdbx_description
1 polymer ?
#
loop_
_entity_poly.entity_id
_entity_poly.type
_entity_poly.pdbx_seq_one_letter_code
_entity_poly.pdbx_strand_id
1 'polypeptide(L)'
;MAISLQTQGHKGVVRVPEIAIDLDGGSVSICGESYPEDGRQYFDEAFEEFFRYYQGRTGASLKVLFSLTYYNSGSEHFFMHLVTFLDALAAAGNDVEVTWRFFEDDDSMRDRGEDFAEELKHARFVMDEVSDDHENKE
;
A
#
# COMPACT_ATOMS: atom_id res chain seq x y z
N MET A 1 12.02 7.23 -13.58
CA MET A 1 10.85 8.04 -13.86
C MET A 1 9.90 8.05 -12.68
N ALA A 2 9.52 9.24 -12.26
CA ALA A 2 8.67 9.38 -11.09
C ALA A 2 7.23 9.58 -11.52
N ILE A 3 6.32 8.86 -10.88
CA ILE A 3 4.89 9.00 -11.15
C ILE A 3 4.23 9.28 -9.82
N SER A 4 3.59 10.42 -9.72
CA SER A 4 2.86 10.80 -8.54
C SER A 4 1.40 10.84 -8.87
N LEU A 5 0.66 9.90 -8.36
CA LEU A 5 -0.77 9.87 -8.54
C LEU A 5 -1.42 10.30 -7.26
N GLN A 6 -1.90 11.51 -7.24
CA GLN A 6 -2.58 12.00 -6.07
C GLN A 6 -4.04 12.02 -6.35
N THR A 7 -4.65 10.91 -6.10
CA THR A 7 -6.07 10.80 -6.30
C THR A 7 -6.72 11.11 -5.00
N GLN A 8 -7.75 11.90 -5.06
CA GLN A 8 -8.45 12.28 -3.86
C GLN A 8 -9.90 11.98 -4.03
N GLY A 9 -10.52 11.66 -2.95
CA GLY A 9 -11.95 11.50 -2.97
C GLY A 9 -12.54 12.79 -3.43
N HIS A 10 -13.34 12.74 -4.43
CA HIS A 10 -13.91 13.95 -4.95
C HIS A 10 -15.39 13.75 -5.08
N LYS A 11 -16.10 14.83 -5.28
CA LYS A 11 -17.54 14.82 -5.37
C LYS A 11 -18.20 14.37 -4.10
N GLY A 12 -17.44 14.10 -3.04
CA GLY A 12 -18.01 13.71 -1.79
C GLY A 12 -18.76 12.40 -1.80
N VAL A 13 -18.62 11.63 -2.86
CA VAL A 13 -19.37 10.40 -3.00
C VAL A 13 -18.50 9.20 -2.74
N VAL A 14 -17.31 9.21 -3.31
CA VAL A 14 -16.41 8.09 -3.20
C VAL A 14 -15.11 8.59 -2.60
N ARG A 15 -14.61 7.87 -1.61
CA ARG A 15 -13.35 8.22 -0.99
C ARG A 15 -12.29 7.25 -1.47
N VAL A 16 -11.22 7.78 -2.02
CA VAL A 16 -10.13 6.97 -2.50
C VAL A 16 -8.87 7.38 -1.76
N PRO A 17 -7.92 6.48 -1.60
CA PRO A 17 -6.73 6.84 -0.86
C PRO A 17 -5.81 7.70 -1.70
N GLU A 18 -4.91 8.37 -1.02
CA GLU A 18 -3.84 9.09 -1.67
C GLU A 18 -2.76 8.10 -2.03
N ILE A 19 -2.41 8.05 -3.30
CA ILE A 19 -1.40 7.12 -3.79
C ILE A 19 -0.26 7.89 -4.40
N ALA A 20 0.96 7.61 -3.96
CA ALA A 20 2.16 8.21 -4.50
C ALA A 20 3.11 7.11 -4.91
N ILE A 21 3.55 7.13 -6.16
CA ILE A 21 4.44 6.11 -6.70
C ILE A 21 5.64 6.79 -7.33
N ASP A 22 6.82 6.43 -6.88
CA ASP A 22 8.07 6.90 -7.44
C ASP A 22 8.83 5.69 -7.95
N LEU A 23 8.74 5.45 -9.25
CA LEU A 23 9.33 4.25 -9.83
C LEU A 23 10.85 4.26 -9.73
N ASP A 24 11.47 5.39 -10.04
CA ASP A 24 12.92 5.49 -9.99
C ASP A 24 13.44 5.42 -8.55
N GLY A 25 12.72 6.07 -7.64
CA GLY A 25 13.13 6.09 -6.25
C GLY A 25 12.75 4.84 -5.50
N GLY A 26 11.87 4.03 -6.05
CA GLY A 26 11.47 2.78 -5.42
C GLY A 26 10.59 2.96 -4.21
N SER A 27 9.55 3.80 -4.31
CA SER A 27 8.66 3.98 -3.18
C SER A 27 7.22 4.06 -3.63
N VAL A 28 6.34 3.56 -2.77
CA VAL A 28 4.90 3.61 -2.98
C VAL A 28 4.27 3.91 -1.63
N SER A 29 3.28 4.80 -1.62
CA SER A 29 2.51 4.99 -0.40
C SER A 29 1.04 5.01 -0.73
N ILE A 30 0.24 4.43 0.15
CA ILE A 30 -1.21 4.36 0.03
C ILE A 30 -1.76 4.80 1.38
N CYS A 31 -2.37 5.98 1.41
CA CYS A 31 -2.73 6.61 2.68
C CYS A 31 -4.18 7.06 2.70
N GLY A 32 -4.79 7.01 3.87
CA GLY A 32 -6.11 7.57 4.09
C GLY A 32 -7.19 6.52 4.17
N GLU A 33 -8.34 6.83 3.61
CA GLU A 33 -9.48 5.93 3.58
C GLU A 33 -9.67 5.41 2.17
N SER A 34 -10.10 4.17 2.05
CA SER A 34 -10.24 3.56 0.74
C SER A 34 -11.62 2.94 0.58
N TYR A 35 -12.50 3.63 -0.15
CA TYR A 35 -13.86 3.19 -0.42
C TYR A 35 -14.21 3.24 -1.91
N PRO A 36 -13.34 2.88 -2.82
CA PRO A 36 -13.74 3.00 -4.22
C PRO A 36 -14.88 2.04 -4.52
N GLU A 37 -15.81 2.49 -5.33
CA GLU A 37 -16.96 1.67 -5.71
C GLU A 37 -16.51 0.43 -6.44
N ASP A 38 -15.60 0.61 -7.38
CA ASP A 38 -15.00 -0.51 -8.07
C ASP A 38 -13.53 -0.50 -7.72
N GLY A 39 -13.22 -1.12 -6.59
CA GLY A 39 -11.85 -1.09 -6.10
C GLY A 39 -10.88 -1.70 -7.08
N ARG A 40 -11.30 -2.78 -7.74
CA ARG A 40 -10.39 -3.44 -8.66
C ARG A 40 -10.01 -2.53 -9.81
N GLN A 41 -11.00 -1.91 -10.44
CA GLN A 41 -10.71 -1.06 -11.58
C GLN A 41 -9.88 0.14 -11.17
N TYR A 42 -10.24 0.74 -10.03
CA TYR A 42 -9.52 1.92 -9.56
C TYR A 42 -8.05 1.61 -9.34
N PHE A 43 -7.77 0.53 -8.63
CA PHE A 43 -6.38 0.20 -8.30
C PHE A 43 -5.64 -0.36 -9.51
N ASP A 44 -6.31 -1.09 -10.38
CA ASP A 44 -5.66 -1.60 -11.57
C ASP A 44 -5.15 -0.45 -12.42
N GLU A 45 -5.95 0.59 -12.57
CA GLU A 45 -5.53 1.75 -13.34
C GLU A 45 -4.41 2.51 -12.66
N ALA A 46 -4.52 2.67 -11.34
CA ALA A 46 -3.52 3.45 -10.62
C ALA A 46 -2.16 2.74 -10.60
N PHE A 47 -2.17 1.41 -10.62
CA PHE A 47 -0.93 0.66 -10.48
C PHE A 47 -0.46 0.00 -11.77
N GLU A 48 -1.08 0.31 -12.88
CA GLU A 48 -0.72 -0.35 -14.14
C GLU A 48 0.75 -0.18 -14.47
N GLU A 49 1.23 1.06 -14.40
CA GLU A 49 2.64 1.35 -14.68
C GLU A 49 3.57 0.73 -13.67
N PHE A 50 3.13 0.69 -12.41
CA PHE A 50 3.93 0.09 -11.36
C PHE A 50 4.18 -1.39 -11.64
N PHE A 51 3.13 -2.13 -11.95
CA PHE A 51 3.28 -3.55 -12.21
C PHE A 51 4.15 -3.79 -13.44
N ARG A 52 3.95 -2.98 -14.47
CA ARG A 52 4.74 -3.13 -15.70
C ARG A 52 6.21 -2.84 -15.44
N TYR A 53 6.49 -1.83 -14.63
CA TYR A 53 7.86 -1.44 -14.35
C TYR A 53 8.62 -2.52 -13.58
N TYR A 54 7.96 -3.11 -12.58
CA TYR A 54 8.67 -4.04 -11.71
C TYR A 54 8.60 -5.49 -12.14
N GLN A 55 7.69 -5.84 -13.01
CA GLN A 55 7.56 -7.23 -13.42
C GLN A 55 8.85 -7.67 -14.11
N GLY A 56 9.45 -8.74 -13.59
CA GLY A 56 10.68 -9.27 -14.18
C GLY A 56 11.93 -8.55 -13.77
N ARG A 57 11.84 -7.53 -12.97
CA ARG A 57 13.01 -6.75 -12.57
C ARG A 57 13.69 -7.41 -11.38
N THR A 58 15.02 -7.29 -11.32
CA THR A 58 15.78 -7.80 -10.19
C THR A 58 16.77 -6.72 -9.75
N GLY A 59 17.24 -6.84 -8.52
CA GLY A 59 18.24 -5.93 -8.00
C GLY A 59 17.74 -4.55 -7.65
N ALA A 60 16.41 -4.38 -7.58
CA ALA A 60 15.84 -3.09 -7.22
C ALA A 60 15.55 -3.04 -5.72
N SER A 61 15.42 -1.82 -5.21
CA SER A 61 14.98 -1.59 -3.83
C SER A 61 13.64 -0.92 -3.88
N LEU A 62 12.70 -1.40 -3.07
CA LEU A 62 11.34 -0.91 -3.11
C LEU A 62 10.78 -0.85 -1.70
N LYS A 63 10.23 0.31 -1.34
CA LYS A 63 9.58 0.50 -0.05
C LYS A 63 8.13 0.87 -0.27
N VAL A 64 7.24 0.15 0.38
CA VAL A 64 5.81 0.36 0.23
C VAL A 64 5.21 0.64 1.59
N LEU A 65 4.47 1.75 1.68
CA LEU A 65 3.83 2.15 2.92
C LEU A 65 2.32 2.08 2.77
N PHE A 66 1.70 1.35 3.68
CA PHE A 66 0.26 1.40 3.85
C PHE A 66 -0.01 2.19 5.12
N SER A 67 -0.76 3.27 5.01
CA SER A 67 -1.13 4.08 6.16
C SER A 67 -2.61 4.38 6.05
N LEU A 68 -3.42 3.38 6.34
CA LEU A 68 -4.85 3.45 6.10
C LEU A 68 -5.60 3.48 7.40
N THR A 69 -6.68 4.28 7.44
CA THR A 69 -7.55 4.32 8.61
C THR A 69 -8.80 3.48 8.39
N TYR A 70 -9.10 3.15 7.14
CA TYR A 70 -10.19 2.25 6.82
C TYR A 70 -10.09 1.82 5.36
N TYR A 71 -10.56 0.62 5.07
CA TYR A 71 -10.71 0.20 3.67
C TYR A 71 -11.82 -0.84 3.58
N ASN A 72 -12.46 -0.90 2.41
CA ASN A 72 -13.55 -1.84 2.19
C ASN A 72 -12.99 -3.14 1.60
N SER A 73 -13.88 -4.12 1.42
CA SER A 73 -13.44 -5.45 0.99
C SER A 73 -12.87 -5.43 -0.42
N GLY A 74 -13.37 -4.55 -1.28
CA GLY A 74 -12.80 -4.44 -2.63
C GLY A 74 -11.36 -4.00 -2.59
N SER A 75 -11.06 -3.05 -1.69
CA SER A 75 -9.69 -2.60 -1.51
C SER A 75 -8.83 -3.72 -0.96
N GLU A 76 -9.38 -4.50 -0.03
CA GLU A 76 -8.61 -5.58 0.57
C GLU A 76 -8.15 -6.59 -0.47
N HIS A 77 -9.01 -6.92 -1.42
CA HIS A 77 -8.64 -7.84 -2.47
C HIS A 77 -7.45 -7.32 -3.26
N PHE A 78 -7.47 -6.03 -3.57
CA PHE A 78 -6.34 -5.47 -4.31
C PHE A 78 -5.09 -5.46 -3.44
N PHE A 79 -5.22 -5.10 -2.16
CA PHE A 79 -4.05 -5.04 -1.29
C PHE A 79 -3.41 -6.41 -1.16
N MET A 80 -4.22 -7.47 -1.08
CA MET A 80 -3.67 -8.81 -1.02
C MET A 80 -2.94 -9.15 -2.32
N HIS A 81 -3.51 -8.75 -3.44
CA HIS A 81 -2.86 -8.95 -4.73
C HIS A 81 -1.52 -8.22 -4.78
N LEU A 82 -1.50 -6.98 -4.31
CA LEU A 82 -0.27 -6.19 -4.31
C LEU A 82 0.78 -6.81 -3.41
N VAL A 83 0.38 -7.24 -2.22
CA VAL A 83 1.33 -7.84 -1.28
C VAL A 83 1.92 -9.12 -1.87
N THR A 84 1.10 -9.92 -2.53
CA THR A 84 1.58 -11.13 -3.17
C THR A 84 2.59 -10.82 -4.27
N PHE A 85 2.31 -9.78 -5.06
CA PHE A 85 3.23 -9.35 -6.10
C PHE A 85 4.55 -8.88 -5.49
N LEU A 86 4.47 -8.13 -4.39
CA LEU A 86 5.67 -7.63 -3.73
C LEU A 86 6.52 -8.77 -3.18
N ASP A 87 5.87 -9.79 -2.64
CA ASP A 87 6.63 -10.93 -2.12
C ASP A 87 7.32 -11.68 -3.25
N ALA A 88 6.67 -11.78 -4.39
CA ALA A 88 7.28 -12.41 -5.56
C ALA A 88 8.48 -11.61 -6.04
N LEU A 89 8.40 -10.29 -5.98
CA LEU A 89 9.55 -9.45 -6.33
C LEU A 89 10.72 -9.72 -5.39
N ALA A 90 10.44 -9.84 -4.11
CA ALA A 90 11.49 -10.13 -3.14
C ALA A 90 12.11 -11.48 -3.42
N ALA A 91 11.30 -12.47 -3.75
CA ALA A 91 11.80 -13.80 -4.06
C ALA A 91 12.67 -13.78 -5.30
N ALA A 92 12.41 -12.85 -6.21
CA ALA A 92 13.16 -12.77 -7.48
C ALA A 92 14.46 -11.98 -7.36
N GLY A 93 14.77 -11.47 -6.16
CA GLY A 93 16.06 -10.81 -5.98
C GLY A 93 15.96 -9.32 -5.76
N ASN A 94 14.80 -8.80 -5.46
CA ASN A 94 14.65 -7.39 -5.14
C ASN A 94 14.58 -7.21 -3.62
N ASP A 95 14.99 -6.04 -3.16
CA ASP A 95 14.94 -5.70 -1.75
C ASP A 95 13.64 -4.97 -1.49
N VAL A 96 12.67 -5.66 -0.91
CA VAL A 96 11.32 -5.13 -0.75
C VAL A 96 10.98 -5.04 0.73
N GLU A 97 10.54 -3.87 1.13
CA GLU A 97 10.10 -3.65 2.51
C GLU A 97 8.68 -3.08 2.48
N VAL A 98 7.78 -3.70 3.22
CA VAL A 98 6.40 -3.25 3.33
C VAL A 98 6.19 -2.76 4.75
N THR A 99 5.72 -1.54 4.89
CA THR A 99 5.42 -0.95 6.19
C THR A 99 3.92 -0.78 6.31
N TRP A 100 3.38 -1.26 7.43
CA TRP A 100 1.96 -1.15 7.74
C TRP A 100 1.83 -0.25 8.94
N ARG A 101 1.39 0.97 8.71
CA ARG A 101 1.27 1.98 9.77
C ARG A 101 -0.15 2.01 10.29
N PHE A 102 -0.29 2.01 11.60
CA PHE A 102 -1.61 2.02 12.22
C PHE A 102 -1.53 2.76 13.55
N PHE A 103 -2.67 3.29 14.00
CA PHE A 103 -2.73 3.98 15.27
C PHE A 103 -2.76 2.98 16.41
N GLU A 104 -2.17 3.36 17.53
CA GLU A 104 -1.96 2.43 18.64
C GLU A 104 -3.27 1.91 19.23
N ASP A 105 -4.36 2.64 19.06
CA ASP A 105 -5.66 2.19 19.59
C ASP A 105 -6.53 1.56 18.51
N ASP A 106 -6.00 1.30 17.35
CA ASP A 106 -6.77 0.72 16.27
C ASP A 106 -6.45 -0.77 16.14
N ASP A 107 -7.11 -1.55 17.00
CA ASP A 107 -6.84 -2.99 17.04
C ASP A 107 -7.22 -3.67 15.73
N SER A 108 -8.28 -3.19 15.11
CA SER A 108 -8.74 -3.79 13.86
C SER A 108 -7.68 -3.65 12.77
N MET A 109 -7.10 -2.46 12.65
CA MET A 109 -6.09 -2.24 11.63
C MET A 109 -4.82 -3.00 11.94
N ARG A 110 -4.48 -3.13 13.24
CA ARG A 110 -3.33 -3.94 13.61
C ARG A 110 -3.53 -5.40 13.19
N ASP A 111 -4.72 -5.94 13.46
CA ASP A 111 -5.00 -7.34 13.12
C ASP A 111 -4.91 -7.56 11.62
N ARG A 112 -5.40 -6.60 10.84
CA ARG A 112 -5.34 -6.73 9.39
C ARG A 112 -3.90 -6.73 8.90
N GLY A 113 -3.06 -5.89 9.51
CA GLY A 113 -1.65 -5.87 9.15
C GLY A 113 -0.98 -7.19 9.44
N GLU A 114 -1.31 -7.79 10.58
CA GLU A 114 -0.73 -9.08 10.92
C GLU A 114 -1.15 -10.16 9.93
N ASP A 115 -2.39 -10.09 9.45
CA ASP A 115 -2.84 -11.05 8.44
C ASP A 115 -2.06 -10.90 7.14
N PHE A 116 -1.81 -9.67 6.71
CA PHE A 116 -1.01 -9.45 5.52
C PHE A 116 0.43 -9.92 5.73
N ALA A 117 0.95 -9.71 6.93
CA ALA A 117 2.32 -10.14 7.21
C ALA A 117 2.50 -11.63 7.01
N GLU A 118 1.47 -12.40 7.31
CA GLU A 118 1.55 -13.86 7.17
C GLU A 118 1.70 -14.29 5.73
N GLU A 119 1.28 -13.44 4.80
CA GLU A 119 1.39 -13.77 3.39
C GLU A 119 2.78 -13.54 2.83
N LEU A 120 3.62 -12.81 3.55
CA LEU A 120 4.95 -12.47 3.06
C LEU A 120 5.98 -13.46 3.59
N LYS A 121 6.73 -14.04 2.69
CA LYS A 121 7.76 -15.00 3.06
C LYS A 121 9.15 -14.50 2.68
N HIS A 122 9.23 -13.57 1.75
CA HIS A 122 10.51 -13.10 1.23
C HIS A 122 10.73 -11.61 1.45
N ALA A 123 9.65 -10.82 1.40
CA ALA A 123 9.76 -9.40 1.64
C ALA A 123 9.76 -9.13 3.14
N ARG A 124 10.36 -8.01 3.52
CA ARG A 124 10.33 -7.59 4.92
C ARG A 124 9.01 -6.88 5.20
N PHE A 125 8.45 -7.14 6.36
CA PHE A 125 7.21 -6.50 6.76
C PHE A 125 7.39 -5.84 8.11
N VAL A 126 7.05 -4.57 8.20
CA VAL A 126 7.24 -3.77 9.41
C VAL A 126 5.90 -3.27 9.89
N MET A 127 5.56 -3.58 11.13
CA MET A 127 4.37 -3.03 11.76
C MET A 127 4.78 -1.75 12.45
N ASP A 128 4.21 -0.64 12.01
CA ASP A 128 4.61 0.68 12.49
C ASP A 128 3.46 1.28 13.29
N GLU A 129 3.53 1.13 14.60
CA GLU A 129 2.49 1.63 15.50
C GLU A 129 2.78 3.09 15.81
N VAL A 130 1.80 3.96 15.61
CA VAL A 130 1.98 5.38 15.86
C VAL A 130 0.93 5.84 16.87
N SER A 131 1.27 6.91 17.55
CA SER A 131 0.39 7.48 18.56
C SER A 131 -0.68 8.33 17.92
N ASP A 132 -1.88 8.27 18.50
CA ASP A 132 -2.96 9.13 18.06
C ASP A 132 -2.61 10.60 18.17
N ASP A 133 -1.68 10.92 19.04
CA ASP A 133 -1.30 12.31 19.24
C ASP A 133 -0.67 12.92 18.02
N HIS A 134 -0.18 12.10 17.12
CA HIS A 134 0.49 12.61 15.94
C HIS A 134 -0.39 13.50 15.12
N GLU A 135 -1.62 13.09 14.90
CA GLU A 135 -2.46 13.85 14.01
C GLU A 135 -2.86 15.18 14.60
N ASN A 136 -2.76 15.32 15.89
CA ASN A 136 -3.13 16.57 16.52
C ASN A 136 -2.06 17.60 16.42
N LYS A 137 -0.90 17.24 15.95
CA LYS A 137 0.19 18.18 15.84
C LYS A 137 0.15 18.94 14.53
N GLU A 138 -0.68 18.54 13.64
CA GLU A 138 -0.74 19.18 12.33
C GLU A 138 -1.34 20.55 12.39
#